data_9350f12e27ee50d5de740cb3ae2df4f6
#
_entry.id   9350f12e27ee50d5de740cb3ae2df4f6
#
_cell.length_a   1.000
_cell.length_b   1.000
_cell.length_c   1.000
_cell.angle_alpha   90.00
_cell.angle_beta   90.00
_cell.angle_gamma   90.00
#
_symmetry.space_group_name_H-M   'P 1'
#
loop_
_entity.id
_entity.type
_entity.pdbx_description
1 polymer ?
#
loop_
_entity_poly.entity_id
_entity_poly.type
_entity_poly.pdbx_seq_one_letter_code
_entity_poly.pdbx_strand_id
1 'polypeptide(L)'
;MYYFFSREISVGSVNELISILQNEEKINLYFTTDGGSPSAMKMLIEFLNSKDTEITLVDWLMSAGTILFTEFTGKIKISEELDCIMFHMFDRESYSLRKGFVNEKKIEIKSKKKPEF
;
A
#
# COMPACT_ATOMS: atom_id res chain seq x y z
N MET A 1 7.98 15.21 -7.11
CA MET A 1 8.10 15.35 -5.65
C MET A 1 7.71 14.04 -4.97
N TYR A 2 8.38 13.70 -3.89
CA TYR A 2 8.18 12.45 -3.20
C TYR A 2 7.59 12.71 -1.83
N TYR A 3 6.63 11.88 -1.45
CA TYR A 3 5.98 11.93 -0.15
C TYR A 3 6.15 10.59 0.53
N PHE A 4 6.16 10.60 1.85
CA PHE A 4 6.32 9.39 2.65
C PHE A 4 5.16 9.28 3.62
N PHE A 5 4.45 8.16 3.58
CA PHE A 5 3.39 7.86 4.53
C PHE A 5 3.78 6.65 5.35
N SER A 6 3.88 6.85 6.66
CA SER A 6 4.26 5.79 7.59
C SER A 6 3.41 5.92 8.86
N ARG A 7 2.13 5.64 8.71
CA ARG A 7 1.18 5.85 9.79
C ARG A 7 0.08 4.81 9.74
N GLU A 8 -0.67 4.72 10.83
CA GLU A 8 -1.90 3.97 10.84
C GLU A 8 -2.91 4.61 9.90
N ILE A 9 -3.71 3.79 9.23
CA ILE A 9 -4.76 4.27 8.33
C ILE A 9 -5.96 4.68 9.16
N SER A 10 -6.24 5.95 9.17
CA SER A 10 -7.40 6.51 9.86
C SER A 10 -7.97 7.65 9.01
N VAL A 11 -9.19 8.06 9.31
CA VAL A 11 -9.77 9.19 8.62
C VAL A 11 -8.87 10.42 8.79
N GLY A 12 -8.33 10.62 9.99
CA GLY A 12 -7.44 11.75 10.24
C GLY A 12 -6.15 11.69 9.43
N SER A 13 -5.46 10.55 9.45
CA SER A 13 -4.20 10.44 8.73
C SER A 13 -4.40 10.54 7.22
N VAL A 14 -5.48 9.98 6.72
CA VAL A 14 -5.78 10.03 5.30
C VAL A 14 -6.15 11.46 4.89
N ASN A 15 -6.97 12.14 5.69
CA ASN A 15 -7.32 13.52 5.38
C ASN A 15 -6.10 14.44 5.39
N GLU A 16 -5.17 14.23 6.30
CA GLU A 16 -3.93 15.00 6.30
C GLU A 16 -3.15 14.77 5.01
N LEU A 17 -3.01 13.53 4.60
CA LEU A 17 -2.27 13.22 3.38
C LEU A 17 -2.96 13.83 2.16
N ILE A 18 -4.27 13.68 2.06
CA ILE A 18 -5.03 14.25 0.96
C ILE A 18 -4.85 15.76 0.91
N SER A 19 -4.89 16.42 2.07
CA SER A 19 -4.69 17.87 2.12
C SER A 19 -3.34 18.29 1.57
N ILE A 20 -2.31 17.50 1.86
CA ILE A 20 -0.96 17.77 1.37
C ILE A 20 -0.90 17.58 -0.14
N LEU A 21 -1.57 16.56 -0.65
CA LEU A 21 -1.42 16.12 -2.03
C LEU A 21 -2.44 16.70 -2.99
N GLN A 22 -3.46 17.40 -2.49
CA GLN A 22 -4.61 17.74 -3.32
C GLN A 22 -4.29 18.60 -4.54
N ASN A 23 -3.23 19.40 -4.47
CA ASN A 23 -2.84 20.26 -5.58
C ASN A 23 -1.78 19.63 -6.48
N GLU A 24 -1.35 18.44 -6.18
CA GLU A 24 -0.37 17.73 -6.99
C GLU A 24 -1.08 16.95 -8.08
N GLU A 25 -0.54 16.98 -9.28
CA GLU A 25 -1.07 16.18 -10.38
C GLU A 25 -0.33 14.86 -10.50
N LYS A 26 0.97 14.88 -10.20
CA LYS A 26 1.81 13.69 -10.17
C LYS A 26 2.25 13.42 -8.75
N ILE A 27 1.99 12.22 -8.29
CA ILE A 27 2.28 11.84 -6.92
C ILE A 27 3.20 10.62 -6.92
N ASN A 28 4.32 10.75 -6.21
CA ASN A 28 5.20 9.61 -5.91
C ASN A 28 5.14 9.40 -4.41
N LEU A 29 4.48 8.33 -4.02
CA LEU A 29 4.20 8.07 -2.61
C LEU A 29 4.91 6.82 -2.14
N TYR A 30 5.79 6.99 -1.16
CA TYR A 30 6.39 5.87 -0.43
C TYR A 30 5.44 5.52 0.70
N PHE A 31 5.06 4.26 0.78
CA PHE A 31 3.94 3.88 1.61
C PHE A 31 4.26 2.66 2.45
N THR A 32 4.04 2.80 3.74
CA THR A 32 4.12 1.68 4.69
C THR A 32 3.04 1.90 5.75
N THR A 33 2.41 0.83 6.20
CA THR A 33 1.37 0.95 7.21
C THR A 33 1.11 -0.38 7.90
N ASP A 34 0.76 -0.31 9.17
CA ASP A 34 0.26 -1.46 9.93
C ASP A 34 -1.21 -1.76 9.62
N GLY A 35 -1.86 -0.87 8.90
CA GLY A 35 -3.27 -1.02 8.58
C GLY A 35 -4.13 0.00 9.31
N GLY A 36 -5.34 -0.38 9.60
CA GLY A 36 -6.31 0.48 10.28
C GLY A 36 -7.67 0.38 9.64
N SER A 37 -8.28 1.51 9.35
CA SER A 37 -9.64 1.58 8.83
C SER A 37 -9.73 1.21 7.36
N PRO A 38 -10.45 0.16 6.99
CA PRO A 38 -10.66 -0.16 5.57
C PRO A 38 -11.36 0.95 4.80
N SER A 39 -12.34 1.61 5.41
CA SER A 39 -13.06 2.67 4.71
C SER A 39 -12.16 3.89 4.47
N ALA A 40 -11.29 4.20 5.43
CA ALA A 40 -10.33 5.28 5.23
C ALA A 40 -9.34 4.94 4.13
N MET A 41 -8.90 3.68 4.06
CA MET A 41 -7.99 3.23 3.01
C MET A 41 -8.66 3.35 1.64
N LYS A 42 -9.92 2.98 1.53
CA LYS A 42 -10.65 3.13 0.26
C LYS A 42 -10.78 4.58 -0.14
N MET A 43 -11.00 5.47 0.82
CA MET A 43 -11.06 6.90 0.55
C MET A 43 -9.74 7.41 0.00
N LEU A 44 -8.64 6.98 0.59
CA LEU A 44 -7.30 7.35 0.11
C LEU A 44 -7.07 6.84 -1.31
N ILE A 45 -7.41 5.59 -1.56
CA ILE A 45 -7.22 4.98 -2.87
C ILE A 45 -8.04 5.70 -3.93
N GLU A 46 -9.27 6.04 -3.61
CA GLU A 46 -10.11 6.77 -4.55
C GLU A 46 -9.48 8.12 -4.92
N PHE A 47 -8.95 8.83 -3.92
CA PHE A 47 -8.24 10.07 -4.19
C PHE A 47 -7.02 9.84 -5.08
N LEU A 48 -6.19 8.84 -4.73
CA LEU A 48 -4.97 8.57 -5.48
C LEU A 48 -5.28 8.10 -6.91
N ASN A 49 -6.37 7.37 -7.10
CA ASN A 49 -6.79 6.96 -8.44
C ASN A 49 -7.18 8.15 -9.32
N SER A 50 -7.55 9.27 -8.72
CA SER A 50 -7.89 10.47 -9.49
C SER A 50 -6.67 11.25 -9.94
N LYS A 51 -5.49 10.82 -9.53
CA LYS A 51 -4.22 11.49 -9.82
C LYS A 51 -3.29 10.54 -10.57
N ASP A 52 -2.25 11.09 -11.16
CA ASP A 52 -1.18 10.28 -11.73
C ASP A 52 -0.26 9.85 -10.59
N THR A 53 -0.53 8.69 -10.03
CA THR A 53 0.10 8.25 -8.79
C THR A 53 0.92 6.98 -9.00
N GLU A 54 2.13 7.01 -8.45
CA GLU A 54 2.96 5.83 -8.31
C GLU A 54 3.22 5.62 -6.83
N ILE A 55 2.97 4.41 -6.36
CA ILE A 55 3.20 4.05 -4.96
C ILE A 55 4.37 3.08 -4.89
N THR A 56 5.31 3.37 -4.01
CA THR A 56 6.43 2.48 -3.72
C THR A 56 6.23 1.94 -2.31
N LEU A 57 6.15 0.62 -2.20
CA LEU A 57 5.96 -0.04 -0.91
C LEU A 57 7.30 -0.26 -0.25
N VAL A 58 7.39 0.14 1.01
CA VAL A 58 8.61 -0.01 1.82
C VAL A 58 8.22 -0.60 3.17
N ASP A 59 9.19 -1.20 3.85
CA ASP A 59 9.05 -1.80 5.17
C ASP A 59 7.97 -2.88 5.23
N TRP A 60 6.72 -2.52 5.39
CA TRP A 60 5.63 -3.49 5.44
C TRP A 60 4.31 -2.86 5.00
N LEU A 61 3.42 -3.73 4.57
CA LEU A 61 2.06 -3.35 4.19
C LEU A 61 1.12 -4.37 4.78
N MET A 62 0.30 -3.96 5.73
CA MET A 62 -0.51 -4.89 6.49
C MET A 62 -1.99 -4.55 6.49
N SER A 63 -2.81 -5.57 6.66
CA SER A 63 -4.24 -5.44 6.93
C SER A 63 -4.94 -4.54 5.92
N ALA A 64 -5.59 -3.47 6.37
CA ALA A 64 -6.33 -2.57 5.48
C ALA A 64 -5.46 -1.98 4.37
N GLY A 65 -4.15 -1.84 4.61
CA GLY A 65 -3.25 -1.34 3.57
C GLY A 65 -3.24 -2.21 2.34
N THR A 66 -3.53 -3.51 2.48
CA THR A 66 -3.51 -4.43 1.34
C THR A 66 -4.66 -4.25 0.38
N ILE A 67 -5.66 -3.45 0.73
CA ILE A 67 -6.73 -3.10 -0.20
C ILE A 67 -6.16 -2.41 -1.44
N LEU A 68 -4.98 -1.83 -1.29
CA LEU A 68 -4.26 -1.23 -2.39
C LEU A 68 -4.17 -2.17 -3.60
N PHE A 69 -3.95 -3.45 -3.36
CA PHE A 69 -3.74 -4.41 -4.44
C PHE A 69 -4.97 -4.68 -5.28
N THR A 70 -6.15 -4.45 -4.74
CA THR A 70 -7.38 -4.73 -5.44
C THR A 70 -8.05 -3.49 -6.01
N GLU A 71 -7.80 -2.33 -5.42
CA GLU A 71 -8.57 -1.13 -5.77
C GLU A 71 -7.75 0.01 -6.35
N PHE A 72 -6.44 0.01 -6.12
CA PHE A 72 -5.61 1.05 -6.70
C PHE A 72 -5.32 0.73 -8.16
N THR A 73 -5.52 1.71 -9.03
CA THR A 73 -5.36 1.52 -10.47
C THR A 73 -4.03 2.05 -11.01
N GLY A 74 -3.28 2.74 -10.19
CA GLY A 74 -1.99 3.27 -10.62
C GLY A 74 -0.87 2.26 -10.52
N LYS A 75 0.34 2.75 -10.60
CA LYS A 75 1.52 1.90 -10.60
C LYS A 75 1.98 1.63 -9.18
N ILE A 76 2.28 0.37 -8.90
CA ILE A 76 2.82 -0.05 -7.60
C ILE A 76 4.21 -0.62 -7.83
N LYS A 77 5.18 -0.08 -7.09
CA LYS A 77 6.54 -0.59 -7.06
C LYS A 77 6.81 -1.21 -5.70
N ILE A 78 7.58 -2.28 -5.70
CA ILE A 78 7.99 -2.92 -4.46
C ILE A 78 9.47 -2.64 -4.25
N SER A 79 9.78 -1.93 -3.18
CA SER A 79 11.15 -1.62 -2.82
C SER A 79 11.87 -2.85 -2.28
N GLU A 80 13.20 -2.87 -2.44
CA GLU A 80 14.00 -3.90 -1.80
C GLU A 80 13.94 -3.82 -0.28
N GLU A 81 13.54 -2.66 0.26
CA GLU A 81 13.34 -2.51 1.70
C GLU A 81 12.03 -3.08 2.21
N LEU A 82 11.19 -3.58 1.33
CA LEU A 82 9.93 -4.15 1.78
C LEU A 82 10.18 -5.50 2.46
N ASP A 83 9.81 -5.60 3.73
CA ASP A 83 9.98 -6.82 4.51
C ASP A 83 8.81 -7.79 4.38
N CYS A 84 7.60 -7.28 4.41
CA CYS A 84 6.46 -8.16 4.32
C CYS A 84 5.21 -7.44 3.84
N ILE A 85 4.33 -8.24 3.25
CA ILE A 85 2.95 -7.85 2.97
C ILE A 85 2.11 -8.85 3.73
N MET A 86 1.22 -8.37 4.57
CA MET A 86 0.42 -9.23 5.42
C MET A 86 -1.06 -8.98 5.18
N PHE A 87 -1.72 -10.00 4.64
CA PHE A 87 -3.15 -9.98 4.43
C PHE A 87 -3.85 -10.62 5.63
N HIS A 88 -4.92 -10.00 6.09
CA HIS A 88 -5.79 -10.60 7.09
C HIS A 88 -7.00 -11.19 6.40
N MET A 89 -7.22 -12.47 6.62
CA MET A 89 -8.36 -13.16 6.09
C MET A 89 -9.44 -13.26 7.17
N PHE A 90 -10.64 -13.62 6.77
CA PHE A 90 -11.72 -13.76 7.74
C PHE A 90 -11.45 -14.85 8.78
N ASP A 91 -10.70 -15.84 8.40
CA ASP A 91 -10.31 -16.90 9.33
C ASP A 91 -9.03 -16.56 10.10
N ARG A 92 -8.61 -15.30 10.01
CA ARG A 92 -7.45 -14.76 10.66
C ARG A 92 -6.12 -15.33 10.17
N GLU A 93 -6.12 -15.93 9.03
CA GLU A 93 -4.86 -16.28 8.40
C GLU A 93 -4.14 -15.02 7.96
N SER A 94 -2.84 -15.03 8.10
CA SER A 94 -1.99 -13.94 7.65
C SER A 94 -0.93 -14.48 6.73
N TYR A 95 -0.65 -13.73 5.70
CA TYR A 95 0.36 -14.12 4.74
C TYR A 95 1.38 -13.01 4.62
N SER A 96 2.64 -13.41 4.56
CA SER A 96 3.72 -12.46 4.36
C SER A 96 4.30 -12.61 2.97
N LEU A 97 5.08 -11.62 2.57
CA LEU A 97 5.79 -11.70 1.31
C LEU A 97 6.67 -12.94 1.24
N ARG A 98 7.22 -13.34 2.35
CA ARG A 98 8.10 -14.51 2.39
C ARG A 98 7.38 -15.79 2.06
N LYS A 99 6.09 -15.82 2.22
CA LYS A 99 5.29 -16.98 1.84
C LYS A 99 4.75 -16.85 0.44
N GLY A 100 5.15 -15.80 -0.26
CA GLY A 100 4.81 -15.63 -1.65
C GLY A 100 3.37 -15.31 -1.94
N PHE A 101 2.64 -14.90 -0.93
CA PHE A 101 1.24 -14.62 -1.12
C PHE A 101 1.04 -13.16 -1.52
N VAL A 102 1.31 -12.88 -2.76
CA VAL A 102 1.11 -11.56 -3.34
C VAL A 102 0.36 -11.74 -4.64
N ASN A 103 -0.50 -10.80 -4.94
CA ASN A 103 -1.29 -10.86 -6.15
C ASN A 103 -0.44 -10.65 -7.39
N GLU A 104 -0.06 -11.73 -8.04
CA GLU A 104 0.81 -11.70 -9.18
C GLU A 104 0.22 -11.02 -10.40
N LYS A 105 -1.09 -10.87 -10.45
CA LYS A 105 -1.74 -10.19 -11.57
C LYS A 105 -1.44 -8.71 -11.60
N LYS A 106 -1.15 -8.12 -10.45
CA LYS A 106 -0.94 -6.68 -10.33
C LYS A 106 0.49 -6.31 -10.02
N ILE A 107 1.21 -7.18 -9.35
CA ILE A 107 2.51 -6.87 -8.80
C ILE A 107 3.50 -7.93 -9.20
N GLU A 108 4.57 -7.48 -9.79
CA GLU A 108 5.70 -8.34 -10.05
C GLU A 108 6.70 -8.13 -8.92
N ILE A 109 6.96 -9.18 -8.17
CA ILE A 109 7.86 -9.09 -7.03
C ILE A 109 9.29 -9.15 -7.54
N LYS A 110 10.03 -8.10 -7.25
CA LYS A 110 11.45 -8.03 -7.61
C LYS A 110 12.33 -7.99 -6.39
N SER A 111 11.84 -8.52 -5.30
CA SER A 111 12.58 -8.57 -4.07
C SER A 111 13.76 -9.53 -4.17
N LYS A 112 14.82 -9.23 -3.43
CA LYS A 112 15.95 -10.14 -3.31
C LYS A 112 15.59 -11.37 -2.52
N LYS A 113 14.57 -11.28 -1.67
CA LYS A 113 14.11 -12.39 -0.88
C LYS A 113 13.00 -13.08 -1.65
N LYS A 114 13.23 -14.33 -1.96
CA LYS A 114 12.20 -15.12 -2.58
C LYS A 114 11.18 -15.57 -1.55
N PRO A 115 9.91 -15.65 -1.94
CA PRO A 115 8.91 -16.20 -1.05
C PRO A 115 9.26 -17.62 -0.64
N GLU A 116 8.89 -17.94 0.58
CA GLU A 116 9.00 -19.29 1.08
C GLU A 116 7.61 -19.86 1.25
N PHE A 117 7.43 -21.05 0.75
CA PHE A 117 6.14 -21.74 0.82
C PHE A 117 6.22 -23.02 1.58
#